data_07b4ee71bf6e60cc56df4583734612e4
#
_entry.id   07b4ee71bf6e60cc56df4583734612e4
#
_cell.length_a   1.000
_cell.length_b   1.000
_cell.length_c   1.000
_cell.angle_alpha   90.00
_cell.angle_beta   90.00
_cell.angle_gamma   90.00
#
_symmetry.space_group_name_H-M   'P 1'
#
loop_
_entity.id
_entity.type
_entity.pdbx_description
1 polymer ?
#
loop_
_entity_poly.entity_id
_entity_poly.type
_entity_poly.pdbx_seq_one_letter_code
_entity_poly.pdbx_strand_id
1 'polypeptide(L)'
;MIVRHKLLADLVRLWKNDQLIEKIDRLPVELSPRRSKPMGRCCIHKERAVWRYKTFPLMGLDMTDEHDEVAPLSDYARMALSRPEPNKENIMCVIDEACSSCVQINYEITNLCRGCVARSCYMNCPKDAIRFK
;
A
#
# COMPACT_ATOMS: atom_id res chain seq x y z
N MET A 1 -1.76 11.62 4.36
CA MET A 1 -1.68 11.61 5.83
C MET A 1 -2.74 10.73 6.49
N ILE A 2 -3.99 10.75 6.06
CA ILE A 2 -5.14 9.98 6.63
C ILE A 2 -4.94 8.46 6.65
N VAL A 3 -4.26 7.92 5.66
CA VAL A 3 -4.08 6.46 5.44
C VAL A 3 -3.18 5.81 6.49
N ARG A 4 -2.10 6.48 6.90
CA ARG A 4 -1.20 5.97 7.95
C ARG A 4 -1.90 5.87 9.31
N HIS A 5 -2.72 6.86 9.63
CA HIS A 5 -3.45 6.88 10.89
C HIS A 5 -4.48 5.75 10.97
N LYS A 6 -5.14 5.42 9.85
CA LYS A 6 -6.12 4.33 9.81
C LYS A 6 -5.45 2.99 10.10
N LEU A 7 -4.34 2.65 9.41
CA LEU A 7 -3.63 1.40 9.63
C LEU A 7 -3.15 1.27 11.08
N LEU A 8 -2.54 2.32 11.63
CA LEU A 8 -2.08 2.33 13.01
C LEU A 8 -3.24 2.18 14.00
N ALA A 9 -4.34 2.89 13.78
CA ALA A 9 -5.52 2.82 14.63
C ALA A 9 -6.14 1.41 14.63
N ASP A 10 -6.20 0.76 13.48
CA ASP A 10 -6.73 -0.59 13.35
C ASP A 10 -5.80 -1.62 14.02
N LEU A 11 -4.47 -1.49 13.87
CA LEU A 11 -3.50 -2.34 14.57
C LEU A 11 -3.61 -2.19 16.10
N VAL A 12 -3.64 -0.96 16.60
CA VAL A 12 -3.78 -0.71 18.04
C VAL A 12 -5.10 -1.24 18.59
N ARG A 13 -6.19 -1.12 17.81
CA ARG A 13 -7.50 -1.67 18.19
C ARG A 13 -7.46 -3.19 18.27
N LEU A 14 -6.86 -3.86 17.27
CA LEU A 14 -6.72 -5.32 17.26
C LEU A 14 -5.85 -5.78 18.43
N TRP A 15 -4.76 -5.09 18.70
CA TRP A 15 -3.88 -5.40 19.82
C TRP A 15 -4.57 -5.24 21.18
N LYS A 16 -5.30 -4.15 21.42
CA LYS A 16 -6.04 -3.92 22.67
C LYS A 16 -7.14 -4.95 22.93
N ASN A 17 -7.70 -5.53 21.88
CA ASN A 17 -8.77 -6.52 21.97
C ASN A 17 -8.25 -7.97 21.95
N ASP A 18 -6.94 -8.17 22.03
CA ASP A 18 -6.27 -9.49 21.92
C ASP A 18 -6.61 -10.26 20.63
N GLN A 19 -6.97 -9.53 19.58
CA GLN A 19 -7.39 -10.09 18.29
C GLN A 19 -6.32 -9.91 17.19
N LEU A 20 -5.14 -9.41 17.54
CA LEU A 20 -4.11 -9.06 16.56
C LEU A 20 -3.72 -10.28 15.71
N ILE A 21 -3.33 -11.38 16.35
CA ILE A 21 -2.88 -12.60 15.65
C ILE A 21 -3.98 -13.19 14.77
N GLU A 22 -5.22 -13.17 15.25
CA GLU A 22 -6.35 -13.78 14.54
C GLU A 22 -6.78 -12.99 13.28
N LYS A 23 -6.69 -11.66 13.34
CA LYS A 23 -7.30 -10.78 12.32
C LYS A 23 -6.30 -10.03 11.45
N ILE A 24 -5.03 -9.98 11.82
CA ILE A 24 -4.03 -9.19 11.10
C ILE A 24 -3.88 -9.59 9.63
N ASP A 25 -4.04 -10.88 9.32
CA ASP A 25 -3.94 -11.40 7.95
C ASP A 25 -5.04 -10.86 7.03
N ARG A 26 -6.18 -10.46 7.60
CA ARG A 26 -7.30 -9.88 6.86
C ARG A 26 -7.17 -8.38 6.66
N LEU A 27 -6.33 -7.72 7.45
CA LEU A 27 -6.21 -6.27 7.48
C LEU A 27 -5.91 -5.66 6.10
N PRO A 28 -5.00 -6.19 5.25
CA PRO A 28 -4.77 -5.67 3.91
C PRO A 28 -6.02 -5.74 3.01
N VAL A 29 -6.85 -6.77 3.19
CA VAL A 29 -8.09 -6.94 2.41
C VAL A 29 -9.18 -6.00 2.89
N GLU A 30 -9.29 -5.78 4.19
CA GLU A 30 -10.26 -4.86 4.80
C GLU A 30 -9.95 -3.40 4.47
N LEU A 31 -8.66 -3.05 4.44
CA LEU A 31 -8.21 -1.71 4.05
C LEU A 31 -8.39 -1.44 2.55
N SER A 32 -8.29 -2.48 1.72
CA SER A 32 -8.48 -2.41 0.26
C SER A 32 -9.43 -3.50 -0.22
N PRO A 33 -10.74 -3.37 -0.01
CA PRO A 33 -11.72 -4.31 -0.51
C PRO A 33 -11.78 -4.30 -2.04
N ARG A 34 -12.18 -5.43 -2.64
CA ARG A 34 -12.14 -5.68 -4.10
C ARG A 34 -12.85 -4.61 -4.94
N ARG A 35 -13.84 -3.92 -4.37
CA ARG A 35 -14.62 -2.88 -5.07
C ARG A 35 -14.09 -1.46 -4.82
N SER A 36 -13.04 -1.30 -4.03
CA SER A 36 -12.43 0.02 -3.82
C SER A 36 -11.60 0.41 -5.04
N LYS A 37 -11.58 1.70 -5.37
CA LYS A 37 -10.62 2.23 -6.33
C LYS A 37 -9.21 2.16 -5.72
N PRO A 38 -8.21 1.62 -6.43
CA PRO A 38 -6.83 1.64 -5.95
C PRO A 38 -6.38 3.08 -5.69
N MET A 39 -5.67 3.31 -4.59
CA MET A 39 -5.14 4.63 -4.23
C MET A 39 -3.90 4.99 -5.07
N GLY A 40 -4.08 5.14 -6.38
CA GLY A 40 -3.02 5.53 -7.30
C GLY A 40 -2.08 4.41 -7.73
N ARG A 41 -2.30 3.17 -7.31
CA ARG A 41 -1.48 2.02 -7.74
C ARG A 41 -2.12 1.27 -8.92
N CYS A 42 -1.31 0.42 -9.58
CA CYS A 42 -1.74 -0.28 -10.79
C CYS A 42 -2.93 -1.23 -10.57
N CYS A 43 -3.01 -1.87 -9.40
CA CYS A 43 -4.09 -2.79 -9.08
C CYS A 43 -4.28 -2.96 -7.57
N ILE A 44 -5.40 -3.57 -7.19
CA ILE A 44 -5.76 -3.82 -5.79
C ILE A 44 -4.80 -4.81 -5.10
N HIS A 45 -4.21 -5.74 -5.85
CA HIS A 45 -3.27 -6.70 -5.28
C HIS A 45 -1.98 -6.01 -4.84
N LYS A 46 -1.46 -5.10 -5.65
CA LYS A 46 -0.32 -4.26 -5.27
C LYS A 46 -0.66 -3.36 -4.08
N GLU A 47 -1.86 -2.82 -4.02
CA GLU A 47 -2.32 -2.02 -2.88
C GLU A 47 -2.32 -2.84 -1.59
N ARG A 48 -2.81 -4.08 -1.63
CA ARG A 48 -2.81 -4.99 -0.48
C ARG A 48 -1.40 -5.41 -0.06
N ALA A 49 -0.50 -5.67 -1.02
CA ALA A 49 0.91 -5.94 -0.74
C ALA A 49 1.56 -4.77 0.00
N VAL A 50 1.29 -3.53 -0.45
CA VAL A 50 1.78 -2.33 0.25
C VAL A 50 1.24 -2.22 1.67
N TRP A 51 -0.02 -2.57 1.92
CA TRP A 51 -0.57 -2.60 3.27
C TRP A 51 0.12 -3.64 4.14
N ARG A 52 0.38 -4.85 3.59
CA ARG A 52 1.14 -5.90 4.27
C ARG A 52 2.49 -5.36 4.75
N TYR A 53 3.29 -4.83 3.83
CA TYR A 53 4.63 -4.36 4.15
C TYR A 53 4.66 -3.12 5.05
N LYS A 54 3.70 -2.22 4.94
CA LYS A 54 3.57 -1.09 5.87
C LYS A 54 3.25 -1.52 7.31
N THR A 55 2.75 -2.72 7.50
CA THR A 55 2.48 -3.27 8.83
C THR A 55 3.76 -3.64 9.57
N PHE A 56 4.82 -4.07 8.86
CA PHE A 56 6.10 -4.48 9.44
C PHE A 56 6.72 -3.41 10.36
N PRO A 57 7.01 -2.20 9.89
CA PRO A 57 7.61 -1.17 10.75
C PRO A 57 6.69 -0.74 11.90
N LEU A 58 5.37 -0.85 11.74
CA LEU A 58 4.44 -0.56 12.83
C LEU A 58 4.45 -1.63 13.93
N MET A 59 4.89 -2.85 13.61
CA MET A 59 5.15 -3.91 14.57
C MET A 59 6.60 -3.89 15.09
N GLY A 60 7.42 -2.94 14.65
CA GLY A 60 8.83 -2.85 15.01
C GLY A 60 9.71 -3.87 14.29
N LEU A 61 9.28 -4.35 13.12
CA LEU A 61 10.04 -5.25 12.24
C LEU A 61 10.63 -4.47 11.08
N ASP A 62 11.80 -4.90 10.61
CA ASP A 62 12.38 -4.42 9.35
C ASP A 62 11.99 -5.36 8.21
N MET A 63 12.20 -4.93 6.97
CA MET A 63 11.98 -5.75 5.77
C MET A 63 12.95 -6.95 5.72
N THR A 64 14.13 -6.82 6.33
CA THR A 64 15.10 -7.91 6.49
C THR A 64 14.64 -9.01 7.44
N ASP A 65 13.64 -8.75 8.28
CA ASP A 65 13.02 -9.74 9.16
C ASP A 65 12.08 -10.69 8.39
N GLU A 66 11.72 -10.35 7.14
CA GLU A 66 10.92 -11.23 6.28
C GLU A 66 11.80 -12.37 5.76
N HIS A 67 11.62 -13.54 6.33
CA HIS A 67 12.33 -14.75 5.96
C HIS A 67 11.53 -15.66 5.02
N ASP A 68 10.23 -15.43 4.90
CA ASP A 68 9.32 -16.15 4.01
C ASP A 68 8.20 -15.22 3.52
N GLU A 69 8.20 -14.92 2.23
CA GLU A 69 7.20 -14.06 1.58
C GLU A 69 5.79 -14.67 1.61
N VAL A 70 5.69 -15.98 1.76
CA VAL A 70 4.40 -16.70 1.81
C VAL A 70 3.84 -16.79 3.23
N ALA A 71 4.67 -16.58 4.23
CA ALA A 71 4.24 -16.62 5.63
C ALA A 71 3.15 -15.59 5.91
N PRO A 72 2.11 -15.93 6.71
CA PRO A 72 1.06 -15.00 7.07
C PRO A 72 1.59 -13.88 7.99
N LEU A 73 0.94 -12.71 7.97
CA LEU A 73 1.29 -11.60 8.86
C LEU A 73 1.17 -11.97 10.35
N SER A 74 0.30 -12.91 10.68
CA SER A 74 0.12 -13.42 12.03
C SER A 74 1.38 -14.06 12.61
N ASP A 75 2.24 -14.68 11.80
CA ASP A 75 3.51 -15.24 12.26
C ASP A 75 4.50 -14.13 12.64
N TYR A 76 4.58 -13.10 11.82
CA TYR A 76 5.38 -11.90 12.13
C TYR A 76 4.83 -11.13 13.34
N ALA A 77 3.51 -11.10 13.51
CA ALA A 77 2.89 -10.50 14.70
C ALA A 77 3.25 -11.30 15.98
N ARG A 78 3.26 -12.65 15.92
CA ARG A 78 3.76 -13.48 17.03
C ARG A 78 5.21 -13.19 17.35
N MET A 79 6.07 -13.10 16.33
CA MET A 79 7.47 -12.76 16.48
C MET A 79 7.64 -11.38 17.14
N ALA A 80 6.88 -10.38 16.72
CA ALA A 80 6.91 -9.04 17.31
C ALA A 80 6.46 -9.03 18.78
N LEU A 81 5.42 -9.78 19.14
CA LEU A 81 4.90 -9.88 20.50
C LEU A 81 5.77 -10.71 21.43
N SER A 82 6.55 -11.66 20.92
CA SER A 82 7.44 -12.52 21.72
C SER A 82 8.77 -11.85 22.08
N ARG A 83 9.04 -10.63 21.58
CA ARG A 83 10.28 -9.92 21.91
C ARG A 83 10.33 -9.56 23.38
N PRO A 84 11.46 -9.83 24.06
CA PRO A 84 11.61 -9.50 25.47
C PRO A 84 11.73 -7.98 25.72
N GLU A 85 12.25 -7.26 24.74
CA GLU A 85 12.42 -5.80 24.79
C GLU A 85 11.89 -5.11 23.53
N PRO A 86 11.34 -3.89 23.68
CA PRO A 86 10.97 -3.09 22.52
C PRO A 86 12.22 -2.76 21.70
N ASN A 87 12.07 -2.70 20.37
CA ASN A 87 13.16 -2.28 19.50
C ASN A 87 13.52 -0.82 19.82
N LYS A 88 14.77 -0.60 20.25
CA LYS A 88 15.30 0.73 20.62
C LYS A 88 15.93 1.46 19.43
N GLU A 89 16.13 0.76 18.33
CA GLU A 89 16.72 1.35 17.12
C GLU A 89 15.66 2.05 16.28
N ASN A 90 16.06 3.15 15.65
CA ASN A 90 15.20 3.81 14.66
C ASN A 90 15.10 2.93 13.42
N ILE A 91 13.94 2.35 13.19
CA ILE A 91 13.69 1.52 12.01
C ILE A 91 13.42 2.45 10.84
N MET A 92 14.33 2.45 9.88
CA MET A 92 14.11 3.03 8.55
C MET A 92 13.93 1.89 7.56
N CYS A 93 12.70 1.64 7.18
CA CYS A 93 12.39 0.60 6.19
C CYS A 93 12.21 1.22 4.81
N VAL A 94 12.89 0.66 3.82
CA VAL A 94 12.61 0.91 2.40
C VAL A 94 11.68 -0.20 1.91
N ILE A 95 10.50 0.20 1.46
CA ILE A 95 9.48 -0.71 0.95
C ILE A 95 9.34 -0.46 -0.56
N ASP A 96 9.95 -1.29 -1.37
CA ASP A 96 9.98 -1.13 -2.84
C ASP A 96 8.58 -1.18 -3.44
N GLU A 97 7.71 -2.04 -2.93
CA GLU A 97 6.31 -2.16 -3.34
C GLU A 97 5.50 -0.89 -3.06
N ALA A 98 5.91 -0.14 -2.03
CA ALA A 98 5.27 1.13 -1.68
C ALA A 98 5.79 2.31 -2.51
N CYS A 99 6.86 2.12 -3.27
CA CYS A 99 7.41 3.15 -4.14
C CYS A 99 6.38 3.52 -5.22
N SER A 100 6.05 4.80 -5.30
CA SER A 100 5.09 5.32 -6.29
C SER A 100 5.77 5.82 -7.56
N SER A 101 7.04 5.44 -7.79
CA SER A 101 7.88 5.95 -8.86
C SER A 101 8.22 7.45 -8.67
N CYS A 102 9.50 7.75 -8.57
CA CYS A 102 10.00 9.14 -8.41
C CYS A 102 9.94 9.93 -9.72
N VAL A 103 9.64 9.29 -10.81
CA VAL A 103 9.55 9.96 -12.12
C VAL A 103 8.12 10.45 -12.31
N GLN A 104 7.92 11.74 -12.13
CA GLN A 104 6.71 12.41 -12.63
C GLN A 104 6.85 12.56 -14.14
N ILE A 105 6.33 11.57 -14.86
CA ILE A 105 6.28 11.64 -16.32
C ILE A 105 5.05 12.48 -16.68
N ASN A 106 5.30 13.69 -17.11
CA ASN A 106 4.28 14.52 -17.77
C ASN A 106 4.32 14.22 -19.26
N TYR A 107 3.26 13.61 -19.76
CA TYR A 107 3.05 13.51 -21.19
C TYR A 107 2.22 14.70 -21.65
N GLU A 108 2.74 15.45 -22.62
CA GLU A 108 1.99 16.51 -23.26
C GLU A 108 1.64 16.11 -24.67
N ILE A 109 0.40 16.39 -25.08
CA ILE A 109 -0.03 16.28 -26.46
C ILE A 109 0.45 17.54 -27.17
N THR A 110 1.44 17.38 -28.03
CA THR A 110 2.05 18.51 -28.76
C THR A 110 1.09 19.05 -29.83
N ASN A 111 1.44 20.21 -30.40
CA ASN A 111 0.74 20.84 -31.52
C ASN A 111 0.76 20.00 -32.81
N LEU A 112 1.51 18.90 -32.86
CA LEU A 112 1.43 17.92 -33.98
C LEU A 112 0.14 17.09 -33.92
N CYS A 113 -0.58 17.11 -32.80
CA CYS A 113 -1.89 16.49 -32.70
C CYS A 113 -2.90 17.22 -33.61
N ARG A 114 -3.51 16.48 -34.55
CA ARG A 114 -4.48 17.03 -35.50
C ARG A 114 -5.85 17.35 -34.89
N GLY A 115 -6.08 17.08 -33.64
CA GLY A 115 -7.35 17.35 -32.97
C GLY A 115 -8.55 16.70 -33.65
N CYS A 116 -8.43 15.43 -34.05
CA CYS A 116 -9.45 14.74 -34.85
C CYS A 116 -10.85 14.80 -34.19
N VAL A 117 -11.90 14.86 -35.02
CA VAL A 117 -13.28 14.98 -34.51
C VAL A 117 -13.68 13.82 -33.63
N ALA A 118 -13.27 12.61 -33.95
CA ALA A 118 -13.62 11.40 -33.19
C ALA A 118 -13.02 11.35 -31.78
N ARG A 119 -11.91 12.03 -31.52
CA ARG A 119 -11.24 12.10 -30.20
C ARG A 119 -11.16 10.78 -29.43
N SER A 120 -10.94 9.70 -30.17
CA SER A 120 -10.94 8.33 -29.62
C SER A 120 -9.95 8.16 -28.45
N CYS A 121 -8.80 8.84 -28.47
CA CYS A 121 -7.83 8.84 -27.41
C CYS A 121 -8.41 9.42 -26.09
N TYR A 122 -9.20 10.48 -26.18
CA TYR A 122 -9.88 11.09 -25.05
C TYR A 122 -11.03 10.22 -24.53
N MET A 123 -11.91 9.79 -25.45
CA MET A 123 -13.11 9.03 -25.12
C MET A 123 -12.80 7.66 -24.50
N ASN A 124 -11.69 7.04 -24.88
CA ASN A 124 -11.28 5.73 -24.42
C ASN A 124 -10.16 5.77 -23.35
N CYS A 125 -9.82 6.93 -22.81
CA CYS A 125 -8.82 7.01 -21.75
C CYS A 125 -9.37 6.47 -20.43
N PRO A 126 -8.94 5.31 -19.94
CA PRO A 126 -9.50 4.71 -18.72
C PRO A 126 -9.13 5.48 -17.45
N LYS A 127 -8.18 6.41 -17.55
CA LYS A 127 -7.67 7.24 -16.45
C LYS A 127 -8.18 8.67 -16.48
N ASP A 128 -8.98 9.02 -17.51
CA ASP A 128 -9.43 10.41 -17.75
C ASP A 128 -8.26 11.44 -17.68
N ALA A 129 -7.11 11.01 -18.19
CA ALA A 129 -5.86 11.75 -18.07
C ALA A 129 -5.65 12.80 -19.17
N ILE A 130 -6.48 12.77 -20.23
CA ILE A 130 -6.37 13.68 -21.37
C ILE A 130 -7.29 14.86 -21.13
N ARG A 131 -6.73 16.06 -21.11
CA ARG A 131 -7.48 17.32 -21.01
C ARG A 131 -7.12 18.22 -22.17
N PHE A 132 -8.11 18.92 -22.68
CA PHE A 132 -7.91 19.99 -23.65
C PHE A 132 -7.73 21.30 -22.89
N LYS A 133 -6.73 22.07 -23.32
CA LYS A 133 -6.56 23.47 -22.88
C LYS A 133 -7.41 24.37 -23.73
#